data_83b8f963e2095d9b908e5e849f9d477d
#
_entry.id   83b8f963e2095d9b908e5e849f9d477d
#
_cell.length_a   1.000
_cell.length_b   1.000
_cell.length_c   1.000
_cell.angle_alpha   90.00
_cell.angle_beta   90.00
_cell.angle_gamma   90.00
#
_symmetry.space_group_name_H-M   'P 1'
#
loop_
_entity.id
_entity.type
_entity.pdbx_description
1 polymer ?
#
loop_
_entity_poly.entity_id
_entity_poly.type
_entity_poly.pdbx_seq_one_letter_code
_entity_poly.pdbx_strand_id
1 'polypeptide(L)'
;MLYLAGIMTFKSLLKRLLQYFFQGLIVLAPIGITIWVVISLFNVVDDILPSIIRNVAPNLAQRDANGNIIRMPGLGFLVVIALVLLVGWLSSLFAINRLVALLDTVLEKTPGIKFIYSSVKDFLEAFAGNKKKFNQPVLVNVDGADIWRIGFITQQSSIDFGLENHVTVYVPHSYAISGITYFVPSHKVKPLPNIGAADAMKFTVSGGVTDVHD
;
A
#
# COMPACT_ATOMS: atom_id res chain seq x y z
N MET A 1 -58.38 15.40 -0.17
CA MET A 1 -57.83 14.04 0.08
C MET A 1 -56.97 13.51 -1.07
N LEU A 2 -57.23 13.75 -2.34
CA LEU A 2 -56.44 13.35 -3.52
C LEU A 2 -55.06 14.00 -3.62
N TYR A 3 -54.88 15.21 -3.10
CA TYR A 3 -53.62 15.95 -3.17
C TYR A 3 -52.52 15.35 -2.26
N LEU A 4 -52.90 14.80 -1.11
CA LEU A 4 -51.98 14.15 -0.18
C LEU A 4 -51.49 12.78 -0.68
N ALA A 5 -52.33 12.05 -1.42
CA ALA A 5 -51.95 10.76 -2.02
C ALA A 5 -50.93 10.93 -3.13
N GLY A 6 -51.01 12.00 -3.96
CA GLY A 6 -50.06 12.32 -5.03
C GLY A 6 -48.67 12.70 -4.48
N ILE A 7 -48.61 13.44 -3.37
CA ILE A 7 -47.36 13.86 -2.74
C ILE A 7 -46.65 12.66 -2.07
N MET A 8 -47.39 11.76 -1.48
CA MET A 8 -46.82 10.53 -0.91
C MET A 8 -46.22 9.62 -1.99
N THR A 9 -46.87 9.51 -3.17
CA THR A 9 -46.38 8.71 -4.30
C THR A 9 -45.12 9.31 -4.92
N PHE A 10 -45.06 10.62 -5.08
CA PHE A 10 -43.89 11.32 -5.60
C PHE A 10 -42.67 11.19 -4.66
N LYS A 11 -42.84 11.38 -3.36
CA LYS A 11 -41.77 11.18 -2.36
C LYS A 11 -41.26 9.73 -2.35
N SER A 12 -42.15 8.75 -2.47
CA SER A 12 -41.77 7.33 -2.52
C SER A 12 -41.04 6.98 -3.80
N LEU A 13 -41.44 7.56 -4.94
CA LEU A 13 -40.74 7.39 -6.22
C LEU A 13 -39.34 8.00 -6.16
N LEU A 14 -39.19 9.24 -5.67
CA LEU A 14 -37.93 9.91 -5.52
C LEU A 14 -37.00 9.14 -4.58
N LYS A 15 -37.50 8.63 -3.46
CA LYS A 15 -36.72 7.79 -2.54
C LYS A 15 -36.19 6.53 -3.23
N ARG A 16 -36.99 5.84 -4.03
CA ARG A 16 -36.57 4.66 -4.80
C ARG A 16 -35.52 5.00 -5.86
N LEU A 17 -35.69 6.12 -6.57
CA LEU A 17 -34.72 6.58 -7.57
C LEU A 17 -33.37 6.89 -6.92
N LEU A 18 -33.37 7.60 -5.79
CA LEU A 18 -32.17 7.87 -5.01
C LEU A 18 -31.51 6.58 -4.51
N GLN A 19 -32.30 5.63 -4.04
CA GLN A 19 -31.79 4.33 -3.60
C GLN A 19 -31.11 3.58 -4.75
N TYR A 20 -31.72 3.50 -5.93
CA TYR A 20 -31.09 2.88 -7.11
C TYR A 20 -29.85 3.65 -7.58
N PHE A 21 -29.87 4.98 -7.50
CA PHE A 21 -28.71 5.79 -7.83
C PHE A 21 -27.53 5.49 -6.90
N PHE A 22 -27.73 5.50 -5.60
CA PHE A 22 -26.67 5.18 -4.64
C PHE A 22 -26.21 3.72 -4.76
N GLN A 23 -27.14 2.81 -5.02
CA GLN A 23 -26.80 1.40 -5.23
C GLN A 23 -25.93 1.21 -6.47
N GLY A 24 -26.27 1.88 -7.59
CA GLY A 24 -25.43 1.93 -8.79
C GLY A 24 -24.07 2.58 -8.54
N LEU A 25 -24.04 3.68 -7.78
CA LEU A 25 -22.80 4.36 -7.44
C LEU A 25 -21.85 3.48 -6.60
N ILE A 26 -22.40 2.74 -5.61
CA ILE A 26 -21.61 1.80 -4.79
C ILE A 26 -20.96 0.72 -5.65
N VAL A 27 -21.66 0.21 -6.67
CA VAL A 27 -21.14 -0.81 -7.58
C VAL A 27 -20.11 -0.21 -8.56
N LEU A 28 -20.38 0.98 -9.09
CA LEU A 28 -19.52 1.61 -10.09
C LEU A 28 -18.31 2.34 -9.50
N ALA A 29 -18.37 2.81 -8.25
CA ALA A 29 -17.30 3.59 -7.64
C ALA A 29 -15.96 2.83 -7.56
N PRO A 30 -15.89 1.57 -7.11
CA PRO A 30 -14.62 0.83 -7.09
C PRO A 30 -14.00 0.71 -8.48
N ILE A 31 -14.82 0.41 -9.49
CA ILE A 31 -14.36 0.26 -10.89
C ILE A 31 -13.87 1.60 -11.42
N GLY A 32 -14.65 2.67 -11.24
CA GLY A 32 -14.30 4.01 -11.69
C GLY A 32 -13.03 4.55 -11.02
N ILE A 33 -12.89 4.36 -9.71
CA ILE A 33 -11.70 4.76 -8.98
C ILE A 33 -10.48 3.96 -9.46
N THR A 34 -10.61 2.66 -9.66
CA THR A 34 -9.51 1.83 -10.15
C THR A 34 -9.03 2.28 -11.52
N ILE A 35 -9.97 2.47 -12.47
CA ILE A 35 -9.66 2.96 -13.81
C ILE A 35 -9.01 4.36 -13.75
N TRP A 36 -9.55 5.26 -12.93
CA TRP A 36 -8.99 6.61 -12.77
C TRP A 36 -7.57 6.59 -12.21
N VAL A 37 -7.31 5.78 -11.16
CA VAL A 37 -5.96 5.64 -10.58
C VAL A 37 -4.98 5.10 -11.61
N VAL A 38 -5.36 4.05 -12.35
CA VAL A 38 -4.53 3.46 -13.39
C VAL A 38 -4.19 4.49 -14.47
N ILE A 39 -5.21 5.16 -15.04
CA ILE A 39 -4.99 6.19 -16.07
C ILE A 39 -4.12 7.34 -15.54
N SER A 40 -4.37 7.80 -14.32
CA SER A 40 -3.58 8.87 -13.70
C SER A 40 -2.11 8.49 -13.54
N LEU A 41 -1.86 7.25 -13.12
CA LEU A 41 -0.49 6.72 -13.01
C LEU A 41 0.22 6.69 -14.38
N PHE A 42 -0.46 6.22 -15.43
CA PHE A 42 0.06 6.23 -16.79
C PHE A 42 0.40 7.65 -17.25
N ASN A 43 -0.53 8.61 -17.04
CA ASN A 43 -0.33 10.00 -17.46
C ASN A 43 0.88 10.64 -16.74
N VAL A 44 1.04 10.42 -15.43
CA VAL A 44 2.19 10.94 -14.68
C VAL A 44 3.51 10.44 -15.28
N VAL A 45 3.58 9.15 -15.61
CA VAL A 45 4.78 8.55 -16.19
C VAL A 45 5.03 9.06 -17.61
N ASP A 46 3.99 9.10 -18.45
CA ASP A 46 4.06 9.57 -19.83
C ASP A 46 4.41 11.06 -19.93
N ASP A 47 4.09 11.87 -18.93
CA ASP A 47 4.44 13.30 -18.87
C ASP A 47 5.93 13.52 -18.50
N ILE A 48 6.51 12.62 -17.73
CA ILE A 48 7.93 12.69 -17.34
C ILE A 48 8.84 12.27 -18.51
N LEU A 49 8.43 11.26 -19.28
CA LEU A 49 9.24 10.64 -20.32
C LEU A 49 9.73 11.62 -21.41
N PRO A 50 8.91 12.54 -21.97
CA PRO A 50 9.37 13.49 -22.98
C PRO A 50 10.50 14.41 -22.49
N SER A 51 10.48 14.78 -21.22
CA SER A 51 11.53 15.62 -20.63
C SER A 51 12.85 14.83 -20.47
N ILE A 52 12.79 13.57 -20.13
CA ILE A 52 13.98 12.69 -20.06
C ILE A 52 14.55 12.46 -21.45
N ILE A 53 13.72 12.08 -22.44
CA ILE A 53 14.16 11.83 -23.81
C ILE A 53 14.82 13.08 -24.41
N ARG A 54 14.25 14.27 -24.19
CA ARG A 54 14.82 15.53 -24.66
C ARG A 54 16.25 15.76 -24.12
N ASN A 55 16.50 15.39 -22.88
CA ASN A 55 17.77 15.67 -22.20
C ASN A 55 18.81 14.57 -22.48
N VAL A 56 18.40 13.31 -22.61
CA VAL A 56 19.30 12.16 -22.70
C VAL A 56 19.51 11.72 -24.16
N ALA A 57 18.46 11.74 -24.97
CA ALA A 57 18.49 11.23 -26.34
C ALA A 57 17.65 12.10 -27.30
N PRO A 58 18.03 13.36 -27.55
CA PRO A 58 17.23 14.30 -28.35
C PRO A 58 16.93 13.80 -29.75
N ASN A 59 17.78 12.93 -30.30
CA ASN A 59 17.63 12.35 -31.65
C ASN A 59 16.51 11.30 -31.73
N LEU A 60 16.06 10.73 -30.59
CA LEU A 60 14.95 9.77 -30.54
C LEU A 60 13.58 10.45 -30.34
N ALA A 61 13.58 11.74 -30.05
CA ALA A 61 12.36 12.51 -29.85
C ALA A 61 11.65 12.75 -31.18
N GLN A 62 10.56 12.01 -31.45
CA GLN A 62 9.68 12.34 -32.56
C GLN A 62 8.97 13.68 -32.26
N ARG A 63 8.98 14.60 -33.22
CA ARG A 63 8.37 15.92 -33.11
C ARG A 63 7.19 16.03 -34.05
N ASP A 64 6.15 16.71 -33.60
CA ASP A 64 5.04 17.11 -34.44
C ASP A 64 5.43 18.29 -35.36
N ALA A 65 4.51 18.67 -36.25
CA ALA A 65 4.70 19.82 -37.16
C ALA A 65 4.98 21.14 -36.42
N ASN A 66 4.65 21.22 -35.13
CA ASN A 66 4.86 22.42 -34.29
C ASN A 66 6.14 22.30 -33.44
N GLY A 67 6.95 21.25 -33.63
CA GLY A 67 8.21 21.03 -32.91
C GLY A 67 8.06 20.45 -31.50
N ASN A 68 6.85 20.13 -31.04
CA ASN A 68 6.62 19.47 -29.75
C ASN A 68 6.91 17.98 -29.85
N ILE A 69 7.41 17.41 -28.77
CA ILE A 69 7.63 15.95 -28.71
C ILE A 69 6.27 15.24 -28.68
N ILE A 70 6.09 14.31 -29.63
CA ILE A 70 4.86 13.52 -29.72
C ILE A 70 4.76 12.65 -28.46
N ARG A 71 3.67 12.80 -27.71
CA ARG A 71 3.33 11.91 -26.59
C ARG A 71 2.85 10.57 -27.17
N MET A 72 3.49 9.49 -26.80
CA MET A 72 3.04 8.14 -27.09
C MET A 72 2.41 7.55 -25.83
N PRO A 73 1.06 7.52 -25.72
CA PRO A 73 0.39 7.01 -24.54
C PRO A 73 0.82 5.57 -24.23
N GLY A 74 1.22 5.28 -22.99
CA GLY A 74 1.64 3.96 -22.54
C GLY A 74 3.11 3.61 -22.79
N LEU A 75 3.83 4.35 -23.64
CA LEU A 75 5.27 4.10 -23.88
C LEU A 75 6.08 4.38 -22.60
N GLY A 76 5.77 5.45 -21.89
CA GLY A 76 6.41 5.78 -20.63
C GLY A 76 6.28 4.67 -19.60
N PHE A 77 5.11 4.07 -19.51
CA PHE A 77 4.88 2.95 -18.60
C PHE A 77 5.75 1.73 -18.94
N LEU A 78 5.84 1.37 -20.22
CA LEU A 78 6.71 0.28 -20.67
C LEU A 78 8.19 0.56 -20.35
N VAL A 79 8.63 1.81 -20.55
CA VAL A 79 9.99 2.23 -20.20
C VAL A 79 10.23 2.14 -18.70
N VAL A 80 9.30 2.56 -17.87
CA VAL A 80 9.43 2.46 -16.40
C VAL A 80 9.45 0.99 -15.96
N ILE A 81 8.57 0.14 -16.49
CA ILE A 81 8.62 -1.30 -16.20
C ILE A 81 9.99 -1.88 -16.60
N ALA A 82 10.44 -1.60 -17.80
CA ALA A 82 11.74 -2.07 -18.27
C ALA A 82 12.89 -1.59 -17.37
N LEU A 83 12.85 -0.34 -16.94
CA LEU A 83 13.84 0.24 -16.04
C LEU A 83 13.79 -0.40 -14.66
N VAL A 84 12.60 -0.59 -14.07
CA VAL A 84 12.44 -1.27 -12.78
C VAL A 84 12.92 -2.72 -12.85
N LEU A 85 12.58 -3.46 -13.92
CA LEU A 85 13.06 -4.81 -14.14
C LEU A 85 14.58 -4.85 -14.31
N LEU A 86 15.14 -3.90 -15.06
CA LEU A 86 16.58 -3.75 -15.26
C LEU A 86 17.29 -3.50 -13.92
N VAL A 87 16.81 -2.55 -13.13
CA VAL A 87 17.35 -2.24 -11.79
C VAL A 87 17.23 -3.46 -10.88
N GLY A 88 16.08 -4.14 -10.87
CA GLY A 88 15.86 -5.36 -10.10
C GLY A 88 16.82 -6.49 -10.51
N TRP A 89 17.03 -6.70 -11.81
CA TRP A 89 17.98 -7.68 -12.33
C TRP A 89 19.43 -7.29 -12.00
N LEU A 90 19.80 -6.04 -12.20
CA LEU A 90 21.10 -5.49 -11.84
C LEU A 90 21.37 -5.58 -10.33
N SER A 91 20.37 -5.38 -9.48
CA SER A 91 20.48 -5.51 -8.03
C SER A 91 20.82 -6.93 -7.57
N SER A 92 20.62 -7.93 -8.41
CA SER A 92 21.08 -9.30 -8.16
C SER A 92 22.59 -9.48 -8.38
N LEU A 93 23.24 -8.55 -9.08
CA LEU A 93 24.69 -8.58 -9.34
C LEU A 93 25.46 -7.96 -8.17
N PHE A 94 26.49 -8.65 -7.70
CA PHE A 94 27.29 -8.28 -6.51
C PHE A 94 27.91 -6.86 -6.58
N ALA A 95 28.19 -6.36 -7.77
CA ALA A 95 28.76 -5.04 -7.98
C ALA A 95 27.80 -3.89 -7.68
N ILE A 96 26.49 -4.10 -7.91
CA ILE A 96 25.48 -3.06 -7.72
C ILE A 96 25.07 -2.93 -6.25
N ASN A 97 25.18 -4.00 -5.47
CA ASN A 97 24.96 -3.93 -4.02
C ASN A 97 25.89 -2.89 -3.35
N ARG A 98 27.10 -2.71 -3.88
CA ARG A 98 28.00 -1.65 -3.42
C ARG A 98 27.53 -0.24 -3.81
N LEU A 99 27.03 -0.08 -5.03
CA LEU A 99 26.51 1.20 -5.51
C LEU A 99 25.24 1.62 -4.74
N VAL A 100 24.34 0.67 -4.53
CA VAL A 100 23.13 0.89 -3.72
C VAL A 100 23.51 1.26 -2.29
N ALA A 101 24.46 0.55 -1.67
CA ALA A 101 24.95 0.85 -0.34
C ALA A 101 25.61 2.24 -0.24
N LEU A 102 26.28 2.69 -1.30
CA LEU A 102 26.84 4.05 -1.37
C LEU A 102 25.72 5.10 -1.44
N LEU A 103 24.72 4.88 -2.29
CA LEU A 103 23.55 5.76 -2.38
C LEU A 103 22.79 5.82 -1.06
N ASP A 104 22.55 4.67 -0.42
CA ASP A 104 21.97 4.57 0.92
C ASP A 104 22.75 5.43 1.92
N THR A 105 24.08 5.26 1.94
CA THR A 105 24.94 6.01 2.85
C THR A 105 24.88 7.52 2.61
N VAL A 106 24.82 7.96 1.36
CA VAL A 106 24.71 9.39 1.02
C VAL A 106 23.37 9.95 1.44
N LEU A 107 22.28 9.24 1.12
CA LEU A 107 20.92 9.68 1.46
C LEU A 107 20.66 9.67 2.97
N GLU A 108 21.17 8.67 3.68
CA GLU A 108 21.04 8.57 5.14
C GLU A 108 21.91 9.60 5.89
N LYS A 109 22.99 10.10 5.26
CA LYS A 109 23.85 11.14 5.85
C LYS A 109 23.41 12.56 5.49
N THR A 110 22.49 12.74 4.54
CA THR A 110 22.06 14.07 4.10
C THR A 110 20.98 14.62 5.04
N PRO A 111 21.23 15.71 5.77
CA PRO A 111 20.23 16.32 6.66
C PRO A 111 18.97 16.70 5.89
N GLY A 112 17.80 16.43 6.46
CA GLY A 112 16.48 16.68 5.84
C GLY A 112 15.99 15.55 4.93
N ILE A 113 16.87 14.92 4.14
CA ILE A 113 16.51 13.78 3.29
C ILE A 113 16.48 12.49 4.08
N LYS A 114 17.41 12.34 5.03
CA LYS A 114 17.58 11.14 5.88
C LYS A 114 16.25 10.65 6.45
N PHE A 115 15.48 11.55 7.07
CA PHE A 115 14.23 11.16 7.75
C PHE A 115 13.19 10.59 6.77
N ILE A 116 13.01 11.27 5.63
CA ILE A 116 12.04 10.82 4.60
C ILE A 116 12.51 9.51 3.98
N TYR A 117 13.80 9.43 3.59
CA TYR A 117 14.34 8.25 2.93
C TYR A 117 14.31 7.02 3.83
N SER A 118 14.81 7.13 5.08
CA SER A 118 14.79 6.00 6.01
C SER A 118 13.38 5.55 6.34
N SER A 119 12.43 6.48 6.54
CA SER A 119 11.04 6.12 6.83
C SER A 119 10.39 5.36 5.68
N VAL A 120 10.59 5.80 4.43
CA VAL A 120 10.07 5.11 3.23
C VAL A 120 10.75 3.76 3.06
N LYS A 121 12.08 3.69 3.21
CA LYS A 121 12.84 2.46 3.10
C LYS A 121 12.40 1.43 4.14
N ASP A 122 12.35 1.83 5.42
CA ASP A 122 11.92 0.97 6.53
C ASP A 122 10.48 0.47 6.33
N PHE A 123 9.59 1.35 5.82
CA PHE A 123 8.23 0.98 5.49
C PHE A 123 8.19 -0.08 4.38
N LEU A 124 8.90 0.13 3.28
CA LEU A 124 8.93 -0.82 2.16
C LEU A 124 9.60 -2.15 2.57
N GLU A 125 10.69 -2.10 3.33
CA GLU A 125 11.35 -3.32 3.84
C GLU A 125 10.48 -4.12 4.80
N ALA A 126 9.61 -3.47 5.56
CA ALA A 126 8.67 -4.14 6.46
C ALA A 126 7.64 -5.00 5.69
N PHE A 127 7.26 -4.58 4.46
CA PHE A 127 6.27 -5.29 3.64
C PHE A 127 6.88 -6.20 2.57
N ALA A 128 7.98 -5.80 1.94
CA ALA A 128 8.54 -6.45 0.76
C ALA A 128 9.96 -6.98 0.93
N GLY A 129 10.67 -6.61 2.01
CA GLY A 129 12.07 -6.97 2.25
C GLY A 129 12.28 -8.45 2.60
N ASN A 130 13.53 -8.91 2.50
CA ASN A 130 13.96 -10.26 2.93
C ASN A 130 13.70 -10.55 4.42
N LYS A 131 13.56 -9.50 5.24
CA LYS A 131 13.16 -9.55 6.65
C LYS A 131 11.69 -9.15 6.80
N LYS A 132 10.78 -9.85 6.11
CA LYS A 132 9.34 -9.59 6.23
C LYS A 132 8.92 -9.52 7.69
N LYS A 133 8.84 -8.32 8.23
CA LYS A 133 8.52 -8.09 9.66
C LYS A 133 7.06 -8.45 9.99
N PHE A 134 6.19 -8.48 8.97
CA PHE A 134 4.78 -8.82 9.13
C PHE A 134 4.42 -10.21 8.57
N ASN A 135 5.34 -11.17 8.60
CA ASN A 135 5.10 -12.52 8.07
C ASN A 135 4.62 -13.52 9.13
N GLN A 136 4.56 -13.14 10.39
CA GLN A 136 4.14 -14.02 11.50
C GLN A 136 2.86 -13.46 12.15
N PRO A 137 1.68 -13.79 11.60
CA PRO A 137 0.42 -13.40 12.20
C PRO A 137 0.19 -14.19 13.50
N VAL A 138 -0.34 -13.50 14.48
CA VAL A 138 -0.61 -14.05 15.81
C VAL A 138 -1.93 -13.52 16.37
N LEU A 139 -2.54 -14.26 17.27
CA LEU A 139 -3.51 -13.72 18.21
C LEU A 139 -2.78 -13.23 19.44
N VAL A 140 -3.02 -12.01 19.84
CA VAL A 140 -2.45 -11.39 21.04
C VAL A 140 -3.54 -10.97 22.00
N ASN A 141 -3.37 -11.31 23.28
CA ASN A 141 -4.23 -10.86 24.37
C ASN A 141 -3.58 -9.65 25.03
N VAL A 142 -4.09 -8.47 24.75
CA VAL A 142 -3.54 -7.19 25.25
C VAL A 142 -4.34 -6.68 26.45
N ASP A 143 -5.64 -6.95 26.48
CA ASP A 143 -6.58 -6.32 27.42
C ASP A 143 -6.79 -7.16 28.71
N GLY A 144 -6.14 -8.31 28.84
CA GLY A 144 -6.18 -9.14 30.07
C GLY A 144 -7.42 -10.02 30.24
N ALA A 145 -8.53 -9.72 29.56
CA ALA A 145 -9.70 -10.59 29.44
C ALA A 145 -9.51 -11.61 28.31
N ASP A 146 -10.48 -12.47 28.05
CA ASP A 146 -10.45 -13.39 26.91
C ASP A 146 -10.80 -12.64 25.59
N ILE A 147 -10.11 -11.52 25.36
CA ILE A 147 -10.24 -10.67 24.18
C ILE A 147 -8.93 -10.75 23.41
N TRP A 148 -9.00 -11.24 22.17
CA TRP A 148 -7.87 -11.47 21.31
C TRP A 148 -7.91 -10.53 20.10
N ARG A 149 -6.73 -10.07 19.69
CA ARG A 149 -6.55 -9.23 18.49
C ARG A 149 -5.58 -9.91 17.55
N ILE A 150 -5.77 -9.75 16.26
CA ILE A 150 -4.75 -10.14 15.28
C ILE A 150 -3.64 -9.12 15.30
N GLY A 151 -2.42 -9.60 15.42
CA GLY A 151 -1.20 -8.82 15.36
C GLY A 151 -0.12 -9.55 14.59
N PHE A 152 1.04 -8.93 14.47
CA PHE A 152 2.21 -9.47 13.78
C PHE A 152 3.42 -9.33 14.69
N ILE A 153 4.17 -10.41 14.87
CA ILE A 153 5.42 -10.33 15.62
C ILE A 153 6.43 -9.55 14.77
N THR A 154 6.92 -8.43 15.29
CA THR A 154 7.95 -7.61 14.66
C THR A 154 9.34 -7.84 15.24
N GLN A 155 9.41 -8.25 16.51
CA GLN A 155 10.65 -8.68 17.17
C GLN A 155 10.37 -9.85 18.11
N GLN A 156 11.21 -10.87 18.04
CA GLN A 156 11.09 -12.09 18.84
C GLN A 156 11.57 -11.93 20.29
N SER A 157 12.31 -10.86 20.57
CA SER A 157 12.83 -10.55 21.91
C SER A 157 12.75 -9.05 22.15
N SER A 158 12.39 -8.68 23.35
CA SER A 158 12.33 -7.27 23.81
C SER A 158 13.36 -6.99 24.92
N ILE A 159 14.43 -7.77 24.97
CA ILE A 159 15.51 -7.66 25.96
C ILE A 159 16.18 -6.29 25.92
N ASP A 160 16.35 -5.72 24.74
CA ASP A 160 16.93 -4.38 24.56
C ASP A 160 16.14 -3.27 25.28
N PHE A 161 14.88 -3.54 25.61
CA PHE A 161 14.00 -2.68 26.38
C PHE A 161 13.87 -3.09 27.86
N GLY A 162 14.71 -4.04 28.32
CA GLY A 162 14.69 -4.57 29.69
C GLY A 162 13.50 -5.50 29.97
N LEU A 163 12.83 -6.02 28.94
CA LEU A 163 11.67 -6.89 29.07
C LEU A 163 12.02 -8.33 28.67
N GLU A 164 12.36 -9.15 29.66
CA GLU A 164 12.60 -10.56 29.44
C GLU A 164 11.28 -11.30 29.16
N ASN A 165 11.35 -12.36 28.34
CA ASN A 165 10.20 -13.19 27.93
C ASN A 165 9.04 -12.42 27.27
N HIS A 166 9.35 -11.25 26.68
CA HIS A 166 8.39 -10.47 25.90
C HIS A 166 8.76 -10.46 24.43
N VAL A 167 7.74 -10.42 23.60
CA VAL A 167 7.84 -10.22 22.14
C VAL A 167 7.22 -8.87 21.77
N THR A 168 7.72 -8.26 20.70
CA THR A 168 7.12 -7.06 20.16
C THR A 168 6.08 -7.45 19.12
N VAL A 169 4.84 -7.00 19.31
CA VAL A 169 3.70 -7.27 18.44
C VAL A 169 3.11 -5.98 17.92
N TYR A 170 3.01 -5.85 16.62
CA TYR A 170 2.27 -4.77 15.97
C TYR A 170 0.82 -5.19 15.73
N VAL A 171 -0.13 -4.41 16.19
CA VAL A 171 -1.57 -4.61 16.02
C VAL A 171 -2.12 -3.51 15.11
N PRO A 172 -2.49 -3.83 13.85
CA PRO A 172 -3.06 -2.87 12.91
C PRO A 172 -4.43 -2.36 13.38
N HIS A 173 -4.76 -1.13 13.01
CA HIS A 173 -6.13 -0.61 13.12
C HIS A 173 -6.94 -0.98 11.88
N SER A 174 -8.25 -1.19 12.07
CA SER A 174 -9.17 -1.34 10.95
C SER A 174 -9.36 0.00 10.20
N TYR A 175 -9.46 -0.07 8.88
CA TYR A 175 -9.66 1.08 7.98
C TYR A 175 -8.58 2.17 8.09
N ALA A 176 -7.38 1.82 8.56
CA ALA A 176 -6.28 2.76 8.74
C ALA A 176 -4.94 2.12 8.36
N ILE A 177 -3.95 2.97 7.98
CA ILE A 177 -2.55 2.55 7.70
C ILE A 177 -1.72 2.55 9.00
N SER A 178 -2.34 2.78 10.15
CA SER A 178 -1.68 2.86 11.45
C SER A 178 -2.01 1.64 12.32
N GLY A 179 -1.26 1.49 13.41
CA GLY A 179 -1.48 0.47 14.41
C GLY A 179 -0.73 0.81 15.70
N ILE A 180 -0.79 -0.09 16.67
CA ILE A 180 -0.12 0.06 17.97
C ILE A 180 0.92 -1.05 18.11
N THR A 181 2.10 -0.69 18.59
CA THR A 181 3.15 -1.64 18.95
C THR A 181 3.06 -1.93 20.45
N TYR A 182 2.98 -3.21 20.79
CA TYR A 182 2.93 -3.69 22.17
C TYR A 182 4.13 -4.58 22.48
N PHE A 183 4.63 -4.47 23.70
CA PHE A 183 5.51 -5.47 24.31
C PHE A 183 4.64 -6.43 25.10
N VAL A 184 4.54 -7.68 24.67
CA VAL A 184 3.61 -8.65 25.23
C VAL A 184 4.36 -9.87 25.73
N PRO A 185 4.05 -10.37 26.94
CA PRO A 185 4.58 -11.64 27.42
C PRO A 185 4.31 -12.75 26.41
N SER A 186 5.30 -13.58 26.11
CA SER A 186 5.23 -14.62 25.08
C SER A 186 4.07 -15.60 25.29
N HIS A 187 3.67 -15.86 26.55
CA HIS A 187 2.54 -16.73 26.87
C HIS A 187 1.16 -16.16 26.51
N LYS A 188 1.07 -14.84 26.24
CA LYS A 188 -0.15 -14.14 25.81
C LYS A 188 -0.25 -14.05 24.29
N VAL A 189 0.61 -14.72 23.55
CA VAL A 189 0.66 -14.72 22.09
C VAL A 189 0.43 -16.13 21.58
N LYS A 190 -0.51 -16.29 20.65
CA LYS A 190 -0.84 -17.57 19.99
C LYS A 190 -0.52 -17.46 18.49
N PRO A 191 0.39 -18.25 17.93
CA PRO A 191 0.64 -18.28 16.49
C PRO A 191 -0.61 -18.67 15.69
N LEU A 192 -0.71 -18.14 14.47
CA LEU A 192 -1.74 -18.45 13.47
C LEU A 192 -1.10 -19.17 12.28
N PRO A 193 -0.68 -20.44 12.41
CA PRO A 193 0.10 -21.13 11.38
C PRO A 193 -0.69 -21.40 10.09
N ASN A 194 -2.01 -21.45 10.17
CA ASN A 194 -2.89 -21.78 9.03
C ASN A 194 -3.43 -20.53 8.31
N ILE A 195 -3.06 -19.33 8.76
CA ILE A 195 -3.52 -18.08 8.18
C ILE A 195 -2.31 -17.34 7.59
N GLY A 196 -2.38 -17.04 6.31
CA GLY A 196 -1.36 -16.24 5.62
C GLY A 196 -1.27 -14.83 6.19
N ALA A 197 -0.07 -14.24 6.19
CA ALA A 197 0.12 -12.88 6.68
C ALA A 197 -0.71 -11.85 5.91
N ALA A 198 -0.88 -12.04 4.60
CA ALA A 198 -1.70 -11.18 3.75
C ALA A 198 -3.18 -11.29 4.11
N ASP A 199 -3.69 -12.49 4.36
CA ASP A 199 -5.10 -12.72 4.71
C ASP A 199 -5.40 -12.19 6.11
N ALA A 200 -4.50 -12.41 7.08
CA ALA A 200 -4.59 -11.84 8.41
C ALA A 200 -4.61 -10.30 8.36
N MET A 201 -3.77 -9.69 7.52
CA MET A 201 -3.75 -8.24 7.33
C MET A 201 -5.05 -7.74 6.68
N LYS A 202 -5.50 -8.39 5.59
CA LYS A 202 -6.75 -8.07 4.89
C LYS A 202 -7.94 -8.13 5.85
N PHE A 203 -8.04 -9.21 6.63
CA PHE A 203 -9.09 -9.37 7.64
C PHE A 203 -9.06 -8.25 8.69
N THR A 204 -7.89 -7.95 9.24
CA THR A 204 -7.75 -6.93 10.30
C THR A 204 -8.07 -5.54 9.78
N VAL A 205 -7.52 -5.18 8.62
CA VAL A 205 -7.72 -3.83 8.02
C VAL A 205 -9.17 -3.63 7.58
N SER A 206 -9.86 -4.68 7.13
CA SER A 206 -11.28 -4.61 6.77
C SER A 206 -12.24 -4.61 7.97
N GLY A 207 -11.72 -4.71 9.20
CA GLY A 207 -12.55 -4.82 10.40
C GLY A 207 -13.26 -6.16 10.56
N GLY A 208 -12.70 -7.23 9.98
CA GLY A 208 -13.26 -8.57 10.03
C GLY A 208 -14.40 -8.83 9.05
N VAL A 209 -14.57 -7.97 8.05
CA VAL A 209 -15.63 -8.11 7.04
C VAL A 209 -15.25 -9.08 5.91
N THR A 210 -13.96 -9.23 5.63
CA THR A 210 -13.47 -10.16 4.61
C THR A 210 -13.15 -11.52 5.21
N ASP A 211 -13.46 -12.59 4.48
CA ASP A 211 -13.12 -13.94 4.90
C ASP A 211 -11.62 -14.20 4.80
N VAL A 212 -11.13 -15.16 5.63
CA VAL A 212 -9.69 -15.47 5.73
C VAL A 212 -9.26 -16.54 4.72
N HIS A 213 -10.20 -17.19 4.05
CA HIS A 213 -9.98 -18.35 3.18
C HIS A 213 -10.62 -18.20 1.78
N ASP A 214 -10.69 -16.99 1.24
CA ASP A 214 -11.10 -16.77 -0.16
C ASP A 214 -9.91 -16.82 -1.12
#